data_222f7bb1afde6536b37ce79fb2936f30
#
_entry.id   222f7bb1afde6536b37ce79fb2936f30
#
_cell.length_a   1.000
_cell.length_b   1.000
_cell.length_c   1.000
_cell.angle_alpha   90.00
_cell.angle_beta   90.00
_cell.angle_gamma   90.00
#
_symmetry.space_group_name_H-M   'P 1'
#
loop_
_entity.id
_entity.type
_entity.pdbx_description
1 polymer ?
#
loop_
_entity_poly.entity_id
_entity_poly.type
_entity_poly.pdbx_seq_one_letter_code
_entity_poly.pdbx_strand_id
1 'polypeptide(L)'
;MDPLLVTIVNDLLLAILVGLALASIRLPDLLGATATLGAYSLVMAILWCRMNAVDVAFTEAAVGAGISTVLLLAAISRIGRHERRTPPSEEVRGRAKLSRVGAIVVCLVTAGALLYGTKDMPRVGDPDAPATTHPQVAVHYLTKSAGKDGEVGPPNIVTSVLGDYRGYDTMGETVVIFTAGLCVVLLLRQAQSVRRRRRAVEAGPELQR
;
A
#
# COMPACT_ATOMS: atom_id res chain seq x y z
N MET A 1 -23.28 -1.01 -20.35
CA MET A 1 -22.90 -2.37 -19.94
C MET A 1 -24.00 -2.94 -19.07
N ASP A 2 -24.30 -4.23 -19.21
CA ASP A 2 -25.25 -4.92 -18.36
C ASP A 2 -24.81 -4.80 -16.88
N PRO A 3 -25.68 -4.32 -15.97
CA PRO A 3 -25.32 -4.15 -14.55
C PRO A 3 -24.89 -5.47 -13.89
N LEU A 4 -25.45 -6.60 -14.33
CA LEU A 4 -25.05 -7.92 -13.86
C LEU A 4 -23.59 -8.24 -14.25
N LEU A 5 -23.20 -7.96 -15.48
CA LEU A 5 -21.83 -8.18 -15.96
C LEU A 5 -20.83 -7.33 -15.18
N VAL A 6 -21.19 -6.08 -14.88
CA VAL A 6 -20.35 -5.17 -14.06
C VAL A 6 -20.11 -5.75 -12.68
N THR A 7 -21.15 -6.27 -12.03
CA THR A 7 -21.06 -6.88 -10.70
C THR A 7 -20.17 -8.12 -10.72
N ILE A 8 -20.41 -9.03 -11.68
CA ILE A 8 -19.61 -10.27 -11.81
C ILE A 8 -18.11 -9.95 -11.99
N VAL A 9 -17.79 -8.96 -12.86
CA VAL A 9 -16.39 -8.57 -13.07
C VAL A 9 -15.76 -7.98 -11.81
N ASN A 10 -16.48 -7.18 -11.05
CA ASN A 10 -15.98 -6.61 -9.79
C ASN A 10 -15.73 -7.71 -8.74
N ASP A 11 -16.66 -8.63 -8.58
CA ASP A 11 -16.54 -9.75 -7.64
C ASP A 11 -15.37 -10.67 -8.01
N LEU A 12 -15.17 -10.91 -9.31
CA LEU A 12 -14.03 -11.67 -9.80
C LEU A 12 -12.70 -10.97 -9.50
N LEU A 13 -12.60 -9.65 -9.73
CA LEU A 13 -11.41 -8.87 -9.41
C LEU A 13 -11.11 -8.90 -7.91
N LEU A 14 -12.12 -8.75 -7.06
CA LEU A 14 -11.98 -8.85 -5.61
C LEU A 14 -11.50 -10.24 -5.17
N ALA A 15 -12.06 -11.31 -5.75
CA ALA A 15 -11.63 -12.67 -5.47
C ALA A 15 -10.16 -12.91 -5.88
N ILE A 16 -9.75 -12.38 -7.04
CA ILE A 16 -8.35 -12.43 -7.50
C ILE A 16 -7.44 -11.67 -6.53
N LEU A 17 -7.83 -10.49 -6.05
CA LEU A 17 -7.06 -9.71 -5.06
C LEU A 17 -6.84 -10.50 -3.77
N VAL A 18 -7.87 -11.12 -3.23
CA VAL A 18 -7.76 -11.98 -2.04
C VAL A 18 -6.83 -13.16 -2.31
N GLY A 19 -6.96 -13.80 -3.47
CA GLY A 19 -6.08 -14.90 -3.88
C GLY A 19 -4.61 -14.47 -3.99
N LEU A 20 -4.32 -13.35 -4.62
CA LEU A 20 -2.97 -12.80 -4.77
C LEU A 20 -2.38 -12.38 -3.41
N ALA A 21 -3.18 -11.75 -2.54
CA ALA A 21 -2.74 -11.38 -1.19
C ALA A 21 -2.35 -12.63 -0.37
N LEU A 22 -3.18 -13.66 -0.38
CA LEU A 22 -2.91 -14.93 0.31
C LEU A 22 -1.70 -15.66 -0.31
N ALA A 23 -1.55 -15.62 -1.62
CA ALA A 23 -0.40 -16.23 -2.30
C ALA A 23 0.90 -15.51 -1.92
N SER A 24 0.93 -14.17 -1.95
CA SER A 24 2.14 -13.39 -1.66
C SER A 24 2.72 -13.66 -0.27
N ILE A 25 1.87 -13.83 0.75
CA ILE A 25 2.31 -14.12 2.13
C ILE A 25 2.67 -15.59 2.38
N ARG A 26 2.30 -16.51 1.48
CA ARG A 26 2.58 -17.96 1.62
C ARG A 26 3.76 -18.45 0.80
N LEU A 27 4.16 -17.70 -0.22
CA LEU A 27 5.27 -18.08 -1.07
C LEU A 27 6.59 -18.00 -0.30
N PRO A 28 7.38 -19.08 -0.23
CA PRO A 28 8.70 -19.07 0.41
C PRO A 28 9.77 -18.46 -0.49
N ASP A 29 9.52 -18.38 -1.79
CA ASP A 29 10.36 -17.72 -2.77
C ASP A 29 10.02 -16.22 -2.81
N LEU A 30 10.94 -15.40 -2.31
CA LEU A 30 10.77 -13.94 -2.25
C LEU A 30 10.58 -13.31 -3.62
N LEU A 31 11.16 -13.88 -4.67
CA LEU A 31 10.96 -13.40 -6.03
C LEU A 31 9.51 -13.64 -6.49
N GLY A 32 8.99 -14.83 -6.24
CA GLY A 32 7.59 -15.17 -6.52
C GLY A 32 6.63 -14.32 -5.69
N ALA A 33 6.91 -14.11 -4.39
CA ALA A 33 6.12 -13.26 -3.53
C ALA A 33 6.09 -11.79 -4.03
N THR A 34 7.23 -11.26 -4.47
CA THR A 34 7.32 -9.90 -5.03
C THR A 34 6.54 -9.77 -6.34
N ALA A 35 6.67 -10.74 -7.24
CA ALA A 35 5.90 -10.76 -8.49
C ALA A 35 4.38 -10.83 -8.22
N THR A 36 3.96 -11.64 -7.26
CA THR A 36 2.56 -11.76 -6.85
C THR A 36 2.04 -10.46 -6.23
N LEU A 37 2.85 -9.77 -5.44
CA LEU A 37 2.51 -8.47 -4.87
C LEU A 37 2.38 -7.40 -5.97
N GLY A 38 3.27 -7.39 -6.96
CA GLY A 38 3.15 -6.51 -8.12
C GLY A 38 1.88 -6.77 -8.94
N ALA A 39 1.52 -8.05 -9.14
CA ALA A 39 0.26 -8.42 -9.77
C ALA A 39 -0.96 -7.96 -8.95
N TYR A 40 -0.91 -8.06 -7.62
CA TYR A 40 -1.94 -7.52 -6.72
C TYR A 40 -2.16 -6.02 -6.97
N SER A 41 -1.08 -5.21 -7.00
CA SER A 41 -1.17 -3.77 -7.26
C SER A 41 -1.73 -3.45 -8.65
N LEU A 42 -1.41 -4.24 -9.68
CA LEU A 42 -2.02 -4.04 -11.01
C LEU A 42 -3.51 -4.33 -11.03
N VAL A 43 -3.96 -5.40 -10.37
CA VAL A 43 -5.40 -5.71 -10.26
C VAL A 43 -6.12 -4.65 -9.43
N MET A 44 -5.48 -4.13 -8.38
CA MET A 44 -6.00 -3.03 -7.58
C MET A 44 -6.15 -1.76 -8.42
N ALA A 45 -5.16 -1.43 -9.26
CA ALA A 45 -5.24 -0.30 -10.19
C ALA A 45 -6.42 -0.44 -11.17
N ILE A 46 -6.67 -1.65 -11.69
CA ILE A 46 -7.85 -1.91 -12.54
C ILE A 46 -9.14 -1.65 -11.76
N LEU A 47 -9.21 -2.07 -10.50
CA LEU A 47 -10.38 -1.83 -9.65
C LEU A 47 -10.60 -0.33 -9.42
N TRP A 48 -9.55 0.44 -9.14
CA TRP A 48 -9.62 1.89 -9.01
C TRP A 48 -10.11 2.57 -10.31
N CYS A 49 -9.63 2.13 -11.48
CA CYS A 49 -10.16 2.61 -12.76
C CYS A 49 -11.66 2.36 -12.90
N ARG A 50 -12.13 1.19 -12.49
CA ARG A 50 -13.56 0.86 -12.53
C ARG A 50 -14.41 1.70 -11.57
N MET A 51 -13.83 2.16 -10.48
CA MET A 51 -14.44 3.08 -9.51
C MET A 51 -14.34 4.55 -9.95
N ASN A 52 -13.90 4.84 -11.17
CA ASN A 52 -13.63 6.18 -11.70
C ASN A 52 -12.55 6.96 -10.92
N ALA A 53 -11.70 6.27 -10.14
CA ALA A 53 -10.59 6.85 -9.40
C ALA A 53 -9.29 6.70 -10.22
N VAL A 54 -9.24 7.31 -11.40
CA VAL A 54 -8.15 7.13 -12.38
C VAL A 54 -6.81 7.63 -11.85
N ASP A 55 -6.79 8.72 -11.10
CA ASP A 55 -5.57 9.27 -10.49
C ASP A 55 -4.97 8.28 -9.49
N VAL A 56 -5.81 7.65 -8.65
CA VAL A 56 -5.39 6.63 -7.70
C VAL A 56 -4.92 5.37 -8.43
N ALA A 57 -5.61 4.96 -9.50
CA ALA A 57 -5.21 3.82 -10.32
C ALA A 57 -3.83 4.03 -10.93
N PHE A 58 -3.54 5.21 -11.44
CA PHE A 58 -2.26 5.56 -12.03
C PHE A 58 -1.13 5.53 -10.98
N THR A 59 -1.35 6.11 -9.81
CA THR A 59 -0.34 6.08 -8.72
C THR A 59 -0.12 4.68 -8.17
N GLU A 60 -1.17 3.86 -8.03
CA GLU A 60 -1.06 2.45 -7.62
C GLU A 60 -0.26 1.63 -8.64
N ALA A 61 -0.51 1.79 -9.93
CA ALA A 61 0.26 1.10 -10.97
C ALA A 61 1.72 1.54 -11.00
N ALA A 62 1.99 2.85 -10.88
CA ALA A 62 3.34 3.39 -10.92
C ALA A 62 4.17 3.01 -9.68
N VAL A 63 3.63 3.19 -8.50
CA VAL A 63 4.35 2.98 -7.23
C VAL A 63 4.22 1.54 -6.76
N GLY A 64 3.01 1.00 -6.68
CA GLY A 64 2.75 -0.35 -6.15
C GLY A 64 3.30 -1.42 -7.07
N ALA A 65 2.91 -1.43 -8.34
CA ALA A 65 3.37 -2.44 -9.28
C ALA A 65 4.77 -2.16 -9.83
N GLY A 66 5.13 -0.89 -10.06
CA GLY A 66 6.40 -0.49 -10.66
C GLY A 66 7.53 -0.32 -9.63
N ILE A 67 7.58 0.83 -8.97
CA ILE A 67 8.72 1.24 -8.13
C ILE A 67 8.94 0.27 -6.97
N SER A 68 7.89 -0.13 -6.26
CA SER A 68 7.98 -1.05 -5.12
C SER A 68 8.54 -2.41 -5.53
N THR A 69 8.11 -2.93 -6.69
CA THR A 69 8.62 -4.19 -7.23
C THR A 69 10.11 -4.10 -7.54
N VAL A 70 10.56 -3.03 -8.18
CA VAL A 70 12.00 -2.82 -8.49
C VAL A 70 12.82 -2.72 -7.21
N LEU A 71 12.36 -1.98 -6.21
CA LEU A 71 13.05 -1.86 -4.92
C LEU A 71 13.13 -3.20 -4.18
N LEU A 72 12.05 -3.99 -4.18
CA LEU A 72 12.05 -5.33 -3.58
C LEU A 72 13.01 -6.28 -4.32
N LEU A 73 13.03 -6.27 -5.65
CA LEU A 73 13.98 -7.04 -6.43
C LEU A 73 15.43 -6.65 -6.13
N ALA A 74 15.71 -5.35 -6.02
CA ALA A 74 17.03 -4.86 -5.62
C ALA A 74 17.41 -5.31 -4.20
N ALA A 75 16.47 -5.35 -3.26
CA ALA A 75 16.69 -5.88 -1.92
C ALA A 75 16.95 -7.39 -1.94
N ILE A 76 16.16 -8.17 -2.69
CA ILE A 76 16.30 -9.62 -2.81
C ILE A 76 17.66 -9.99 -3.41
N SER A 77 18.16 -9.23 -4.38
CA SER A 77 19.49 -9.45 -4.97
C SER A 77 20.64 -9.37 -3.94
N ARG A 78 20.42 -8.68 -2.81
CA ARG A 78 21.40 -8.53 -1.73
C ARG A 78 21.19 -9.47 -0.55
N ILE A 79 19.95 -9.89 -0.29
CA ILE A 79 19.58 -10.72 0.87
C ILE A 79 19.58 -12.21 0.49
N GLY A 80 19.22 -12.52 -0.74
CA GLY A 80 19.01 -13.87 -1.24
C GLY A 80 17.55 -14.17 -1.51
N ARG A 81 17.29 -15.15 -2.38
CA ARG A 81 15.98 -15.42 -2.96
C ARG A 81 15.01 -16.15 -2.02
N HIS A 82 15.53 -16.97 -1.10
CA HIS A 82 14.71 -17.82 -0.26
C HIS A 82 14.72 -17.38 1.20
N GLU A 83 13.54 -17.41 1.82
CA GLU A 83 13.40 -17.17 3.25
C GLU A 83 14.10 -18.28 4.03
N ARG A 84 15.04 -17.91 4.90
CA ARG A 84 15.68 -18.85 5.84
C ARG A 84 14.72 -19.10 6.99
N ARG A 85 13.94 -20.16 6.92
CA ARG A 85 13.07 -20.59 8.03
C ARG A 85 13.90 -21.38 9.04
N THR A 86 14.30 -20.73 10.12
CA THR A 86 14.81 -21.43 11.30
C THR A 86 13.62 -22.03 12.05
N PRO A 87 13.56 -23.33 12.31
CA PRO A 87 12.46 -23.92 13.06
C PRO A 87 12.37 -23.26 14.45
N PRO A 88 11.20 -22.77 14.86
CA PRO A 88 11.05 -22.12 16.17
C PRO A 88 11.15 -23.17 17.28
N SER A 89 11.77 -22.80 18.41
CA SER A 89 11.77 -23.61 19.62
C SER A 89 10.33 -23.90 20.10
N GLU A 90 10.12 -24.99 20.87
CA GLU A 90 8.79 -25.39 21.33
C GLU A 90 8.09 -24.31 22.17
N GLU A 91 8.86 -23.54 22.95
CA GLU A 91 8.35 -22.43 23.75
C GLU A 91 7.82 -21.27 22.87
N VAL A 92 8.50 -20.98 21.77
CA VAL A 92 8.06 -20.00 20.75
C VAL A 92 6.82 -20.52 20.00
N ARG A 93 6.69 -21.83 19.80
CA ARG A 93 5.52 -22.47 19.17
C ARG A 93 4.24 -22.31 19.98
N GLY A 94 4.31 -22.46 21.31
CA GLY A 94 3.16 -22.28 22.20
C GLY A 94 2.65 -20.82 22.21
N ARG A 95 3.57 -19.87 22.38
CA ARG A 95 3.26 -18.43 22.28
C ARG A 95 2.76 -18.01 20.91
N ALA A 96 3.31 -18.57 19.84
CA ALA A 96 2.89 -18.28 18.47
C ALA A 96 1.47 -18.78 18.16
N LYS A 97 1.00 -19.88 18.81
CA LYS A 97 -0.38 -20.37 18.64
C LYS A 97 -1.39 -19.41 19.27
N LEU A 98 -1.14 -18.94 20.48
CA LEU A 98 -1.98 -17.96 21.17
C LEU A 98 -1.99 -16.62 20.44
N SER A 99 -0.82 -16.14 20.01
CA SER A 99 -0.69 -14.93 19.20
C SER A 99 -1.42 -15.02 17.85
N ARG A 100 -1.42 -16.19 17.21
CA ARG A 100 -2.14 -16.42 15.96
C ARG A 100 -3.65 -16.34 16.13
N VAL A 101 -4.19 -16.97 17.19
CA VAL A 101 -5.63 -16.86 17.51
C VAL A 101 -6.00 -15.40 17.79
N GLY A 102 -5.21 -14.70 18.60
CA GLY A 102 -5.42 -13.28 18.87
C GLY A 102 -5.40 -12.42 17.59
N ALA A 103 -4.45 -12.66 16.70
CA ALA A 103 -4.38 -11.96 15.42
C ALA A 103 -5.62 -12.23 14.53
N ILE A 104 -6.08 -13.48 14.46
CA ILE A 104 -7.30 -13.83 13.71
C ILE A 104 -8.52 -13.11 14.30
N VAL A 105 -8.67 -13.10 15.62
CA VAL A 105 -9.79 -12.41 16.29
C VAL A 105 -9.75 -10.92 15.98
N VAL A 106 -8.58 -10.27 16.08
CA VAL A 106 -8.43 -8.85 15.73
C VAL A 106 -8.80 -8.59 14.28
N CYS A 107 -8.32 -9.42 13.35
CA CYS A 107 -8.67 -9.28 11.92
C CYS A 107 -10.18 -9.44 11.69
N LEU A 108 -10.83 -10.42 12.33
CA LEU A 108 -12.27 -10.64 12.19
C LEU A 108 -13.09 -9.49 12.78
N VAL A 109 -12.70 -8.98 13.95
CA VAL A 109 -13.35 -7.81 14.58
C VAL A 109 -13.20 -6.58 13.70
N THR A 110 -11.98 -6.34 13.17
CA THR A 110 -11.73 -5.21 12.27
C THR A 110 -12.53 -5.35 10.98
N ALA A 111 -12.54 -6.54 10.37
CA ALA A 111 -13.34 -6.80 9.17
C ALA A 111 -14.84 -6.60 9.44
N GLY A 112 -15.35 -7.08 10.56
CA GLY A 112 -16.75 -6.88 10.97
C GLY A 112 -17.09 -5.40 11.18
N ALA A 113 -16.20 -4.63 11.82
CA ALA A 113 -16.38 -3.19 12.02
C ALA A 113 -16.38 -2.43 10.69
N LEU A 114 -15.47 -2.78 9.76
CA LEU A 114 -15.43 -2.19 8.43
C LEU A 114 -16.69 -2.52 7.62
N LEU A 115 -17.13 -3.77 7.61
CA LEU A 115 -18.37 -4.18 6.96
C LEU A 115 -19.60 -3.49 7.56
N TYR A 116 -19.63 -3.31 8.88
CA TYR A 116 -20.68 -2.54 9.54
C TYR A 116 -20.66 -1.07 9.09
N GLY A 117 -19.49 -0.44 8.99
CA GLY A 117 -19.31 0.93 8.51
C GLY A 117 -19.73 1.16 7.07
N THR A 118 -19.71 0.10 6.21
CA THR A 118 -20.15 0.22 4.82
C THR A 118 -21.69 0.13 4.64
N LYS A 119 -22.43 -0.23 5.69
CA LYS A 119 -23.86 -0.51 5.60
C LYS A 119 -24.70 0.70 5.18
N ASP A 120 -24.28 1.89 5.59
CA ASP A 120 -24.97 3.15 5.32
C ASP A 120 -24.34 3.94 4.16
N MET A 121 -23.35 3.35 3.48
CA MET A 121 -22.70 4.00 2.33
C MET A 121 -23.63 4.00 1.10
N PRO A 122 -23.74 5.15 0.39
CA PRO A 122 -24.41 5.21 -0.89
C PRO A 122 -23.77 4.28 -1.92
N ARG A 123 -24.52 3.89 -2.93
CA ARG A 123 -23.96 3.11 -4.04
C ARG A 123 -22.93 3.93 -4.82
N VAL A 124 -21.93 3.24 -5.36
CA VAL A 124 -20.94 3.87 -6.24
C VAL A 124 -21.66 4.47 -7.46
N GLY A 125 -21.42 5.77 -7.70
CA GLY A 125 -22.06 6.50 -8.80
C GLY A 125 -23.44 7.07 -8.48
N ASP A 126 -23.88 7.02 -7.23
CA ASP A 126 -25.12 7.67 -6.80
C ASP A 126 -24.96 9.20 -6.90
N PRO A 127 -25.80 9.89 -7.74
CA PRO A 127 -25.71 11.34 -7.90
C PRO A 127 -26.09 12.11 -6.63
N ASP A 128 -26.89 11.50 -5.74
CA ASP A 128 -27.33 12.10 -4.48
C ASP A 128 -26.39 11.82 -3.31
N ALA A 129 -25.26 11.14 -3.57
CA ALA A 129 -24.28 10.86 -2.54
C ALA A 129 -23.72 12.15 -1.91
N PRO A 130 -23.44 12.19 -0.60
CA PRO A 130 -22.84 13.35 0.08
C PRO A 130 -21.53 13.83 -0.58
N ALA A 131 -20.77 12.92 -1.18
CA ALA A 131 -19.54 13.24 -1.90
C ALA A 131 -19.75 14.16 -3.11
N THR A 132 -20.96 14.19 -3.68
CA THR A 132 -21.32 15.01 -4.85
C THR A 132 -22.24 16.17 -4.52
N THR A 133 -23.04 16.05 -3.45
CA THR A 133 -24.11 17.01 -3.11
C THR A 133 -23.77 17.94 -1.95
N HIS A 134 -22.70 17.68 -1.19
CA HIS A 134 -22.33 18.51 -0.04
C HIS A 134 -22.04 19.96 -0.48
N PRO A 135 -22.84 20.98 -0.08
CA PRO A 135 -22.83 22.30 -0.69
C PRO A 135 -21.52 23.07 -0.49
N GLN A 136 -20.88 22.89 0.68
CA GLN A 136 -19.67 23.65 1.03
C GLN A 136 -18.36 23.03 0.54
N VAL A 137 -18.36 21.76 0.18
CA VAL A 137 -17.16 21.04 -0.22
C VAL A 137 -17.28 20.54 -1.66
N ALA A 138 -18.18 19.58 -1.89
CA ALA A 138 -18.27 18.92 -3.19
C ALA A 138 -18.71 19.87 -4.30
N VAL A 139 -19.81 20.59 -4.09
CA VAL A 139 -20.35 21.53 -5.07
C VAL A 139 -19.36 22.67 -5.35
N HIS A 140 -18.71 23.20 -4.32
CA HIS A 140 -17.70 24.25 -4.50
C HIS A 140 -16.52 23.76 -5.35
N TYR A 141 -15.93 22.63 -5.03
CA TYR A 141 -14.80 22.08 -5.79
C TYR A 141 -15.20 21.73 -7.24
N LEU A 142 -16.37 21.13 -7.43
CA LEU A 142 -16.84 20.74 -8.77
C LEU A 142 -17.13 21.92 -9.68
N THR A 143 -17.64 23.04 -9.13
CA THR A 143 -18.08 24.19 -9.92
C THR A 143 -17.02 25.27 -10.04
N LYS A 144 -16.12 25.39 -9.07
CA LYS A 144 -15.21 26.53 -8.95
C LYS A 144 -13.73 26.22 -9.18
N SER A 145 -13.31 24.94 -9.05
CA SER A 145 -11.88 24.64 -9.11
C SER A 145 -11.29 24.65 -10.52
N ALA A 146 -12.04 24.19 -11.52
CA ALA A 146 -11.52 23.90 -12.85
C ALA A 146 -11.85 24.99 -13.89
N GLY A 147 -11.00 25.13 -14.91
CA GLY A 147 -11.23 25.99 -16.06
C GLY A 147 -10.47 27.32 -16.01
N LYS A 148 -10.53 28.08 -17.10
CA LYS A 148 -9.81 29.36 -17.23
C LYS A 148 -10.28 30.44 -16.25
N ASP A 149 -11.54 30.39 -15.84
CA ASP A 149 -12.16 31.29 -14.88
C ASP A 149 -12.32 30.63 -13.49
N GLY A 150 -11.71 29.46 -13.30
CA GLY A 150 -11.71 28.74 -12.04
C GLY A 150 -10.74 29.36 -11.02
N GLU A 151 -11.01 29.15 -9.73
CA GLU A 151 -10.19 29.68 -8.64
C GLU A 151 -8.75 29.13 -8.70
N VAL A 152 -8.56 27.89 -9.18
CA VAL A 152 -7.25 27.20 -9.22
C VAL A 152 -6.76 26.97 -10.65
N GLY A 153 -7.64 26.74 -11.60
CA GLY A 153 -7.37 26.65 -13.03
C GLY A 153 -7.05 25.30 -13.65
N PRO A 154 -6.42 24.29 -12.99
CA PRO A 154 -6.18 22.99 -13.60
C PRO A 154 -7.47 22.29 -14.01
N PRO A 155 -7.49 21.57 -15.14
CA PRO A 155 -8.68 20.84 -15.59
C PRO A 155 -9.03 19.62 -14.73
N ASN A 156 -8.08 19.12 -13.95
CA ASN A 156 -8.27 17.99 -13.05
C ASN A 156 -8.60 18.49 -11.63
N ILE A 157 -9.80 18.16 -11.15
CA ILE A 157 -10.30 18.57 -9.84
C ILE A 157 -9.45 17.97 -8.70
N VAL A 158 -8.99 16.72 -8.84
CA VAL A 158 -8.15 16.08 -7.84
C VAL A 158 -6.84 16.85 -7.65
N THR A 159 -6.22 17.28 -8.76
CA THR A 159 -5.02 18.12 -8.72
C THR A 159 -5.30 19.47 -8.03
N SER A 160 -6.43 20.10 -8.32
CA SER A 160 -6.82 21.35 -7.66
C SER A 160 -7.01 21.19 -6.16
N VAL A 161 -7.69 20.10 -5.76
CA VAL A 161 -7.95 19.83 -4.34
C VAL A 161 -6.65 19.53 -3.60
N LEU A 162 -5.82 18.65 -4.12
CA LEU A 162 -4.57 18.23 -3.45
C LEU A 162 -3.46 19.27 -3.53
N GLY A 163 -3.44 20.08 -4.58
CA GLY A 163 -2.40 21.10 -4.78
C GLY A 163 -2.69 22.43 -4.09
N ASP A 164 -3.96 22.81 -3.94
CA ASP A 164 -4.36 24.12 -3.43
C ASP A 164 -5.32 24.03 -2.23
N TYR A 165 -6.57 23.63 -2.42
CA TYR A 165 -7.58 23.65 -1.34
C TYR A 165 -7.16 22.84 -0.09
N ARG A 166 -6.47 21.73 -0.30
CA ARG A 166 -5.96 20.83 0.74
C ARG A 166 -4.45 20.59 0.64
N GLY A 167 -3.72 21.58 0.17
CA GLY A 167 -2.27 21.50 -0.02
C GLY A 167 -1.49 21.16 1.26
N TYR A 168 -2.00 21.51 2.45
CA TYR A 168 -1.39 21.12 3.72
C TYR A 168 -1.45 19.61 3.97
N ASP A 169 -2.50 18.92 3.52
CA ASP A 169 -2.60 17.45 3.63
C ASP A 169 -1.49 16.80 2.80
N THR A 170 -1.31 17.25 1.57
CA THR A 170 -0.25 16.78 0.65
C THR A 170 1.15 17.11 1.17
N MET A 171 1.33 18.26 1.81
CA MET A 171 2.58 18.59 2.49
C MET A 171 2.84 17.62 3.65
N GLY A 172 1.82 17.25 4.43
CA GLY A 172 1.92 16.24 5.49
C GLY A 172 2.35 14.88 4.96
N GLU A 173 1.78 14.43 3.83
CA GLU A 173 2.19 13.18 3.15
C GLU A 173 3.66 13.23 2.71
N THR A 174 4.10 14.35 2.15
CA THR A 174 5.50 14.55 1.75
C THR A 174 6.45 14.44 2.94
N VAL A 175 6.10 15.02 4.09
CA VAL A 175 6.89 14.90 5.33
C VAL A 175 6.95 13.47 5.83
N VAL A 176 5.84 12.73 5.77
CA VAL A 176 5.80 11.30 6.15
C VAL A 176 6.73 10.47 5.26
N ILE A 177 6.66 10.64 3.94
CA ILE A 177 7.52 9.92 2.98
C ILE A 177 8.99 10.28 3.21
N PHE A 178 9.31 11.55 3.42
CA PHE A 178 10.67 12.00 3.73
C PHE A 178 11.19 11.37 5.03
N THR A 179 10.38 11.36 6.07
CA THR A 179 10.72 10.74 7.37
C THR A 179 10.96 9.25 7.22
N ALA A 180 10.11 8.54 6.47
CA ALA A 180 10.30 7.11 6.17
C ALA A 180 11.63 6.88 5.44
N GLY A 181 11.96 7.70 4.45
CA GLY A 181 13.25 7.64 3.74
C GLY A 181 14.44 7.84 4.68
N LEU A 182 14.39 8.82 5.58
CA LEU A 182 15.42 9.04 6.59
C LEU A 182 15.57 7.83 7.52
N CYS A 183 14.46 7.26 8.00
CA CYS A 183 14.49 6.07 8.86
C CYS A 183 15.20 4.91 8.16
N VAL A 184 14.90 4.65 6.89
CA VAL A 184 15.56 3.59 6.11
C VAL A 184 17.06 3.84 5.99
N VAL A 185 17.47 5.07 5.66
CA VAL A 185 18.89 5.43 5.55
C VAL A 185 19.63 5.24 6.89
N LEU A 186 19.02 5.66 8.00
CA LEU A 186 19.62 5.50 9.34
C LEU A 186 19.76 4.03 9.71
N LEU A 187 18.75 3.20 9.48
CA LEU A 187 18.79 1.76 9.73
C LEU A 187 19.89 1.07 8.92
N LEU A 188 20.02 1.41 7.64
CA LEU A 188 21.06 0.84 6.78
C LEU A 188 22.46 1.26 7.22
N ARG A 189 22.67 2.51 7.65
CA ARG A 189 23.94 2.98 8.20
C ARG A 189 24.30 2.23 9.49
N GLN A 190 23.34 2.04 10.40
CA GLN A 190 23.57 1.31 11.63
C GLN A 190 23.94 -0.14 11.36
N ALA A 191 23.27 -0.82 10.45
CA ALA A 191 23.60 -2.19 10.05
C ALA A 191 25.03 -2.32 9.48
N GLN A 192 25.47 -1.34 8.70
CA GLN A 192 26.83 -1.31 8.16
C GLN A 192 27.88 -1.09 9.25
N SER A 193 27.61 -0.22 10.23
CA SER A 193 28.55 0.02 11.35
C SER A 193 28.74 -1.21 12.22
N VAL A 194 27.66 -1.94 12.51
CA VAL A 194 27.70 -3.21 13.26
C VAL A 194 28.50 -4.28 12.49
N ARG A 195 28.28 -4.41 11.17
CA ARG A 195 29.06 -5.32 10.33
C ARG A 195 30.55 -4.98 10.30
N ARG A 196 30.90 -3.69 10.20
CA ARG A 196 32.30 -3.24 10.24
C ARG A 196 32.96 -3.59 11.58
N ARG A 197 32.26 -3.34 12.71
CA ARG A 197 32.76 -3.70 14.05
C ARG A 197 32.97 -5.21 14.21
N ARG A 198 32.03 -6.04 13.74
CA ARG A 198 32.20 -7.51 13.78
C ARG A 198 33.42 -7.97 12.98
N ARG A 199 33.59 -7.48 11.75
CA ARG A 199 34.76 -7.80 10.90
C ARG A 199 36.06 -7.34 11.52
N ALA A 200 36.10 -6.18 12.19
CA ALA A 200 37.28 -5.69 12.88
C ALA A 200 37.66 -6.57 14.10
N VAL A 201 36.67 -7.11 14.81
CA VAL A 201 36.87 -8.04 15.91
C VAL A 201 37.34 -9.43 15.42
N GLU A 202 36.76 -9.91 14.32
CA GLU A 202 37.12 -11.20 13.71
C GLU A 202 38.50 -11.18 13.04
N ALA A 203 38.98 -10.03 12.57
CA ALA A 203 40.31 -9.88 11.97
C ALA A 203 41.47 -9.92 12.97
N GLY A 204 41.18 -9.88 14.28
CA GLY A 204 42.16 -10.06 15.33
C GLY A 204 43.41 -9.15 15.29
N PRO A 205 44.34 -9.25 16.23
CA PRO A 205 45.55 -8.41 16.28
C PRO A 205 46.67 -8.85 15.29
N GLU A 206 46.39 -9.65 14.28
CA GLU A 206 47.39 -10.13 13.31
C GLU A 206 47.98 -9.05 12.39
N LEU A 207 47.39 -7.86 12.32
CA LEU A 207 47.88 -6.75 11.49
C LEU A 207 48.78 -5.74 12.20
N GLN A 208 49.26 -6.07 13.42
CA GLN A 208 50.23 -5.25 14.18
C GLN A 208 51.61 -5.91 14.31
N ARG A 209 51.96 -6.87 13.46
CA ARG A 209 53.34 -7.39 13.35
C ARG A 209 53.95 -7.06 12.02
#